data_0a26cef760d46677d1b72798ad10208f
#
_entry.id   0a26cef760d46677d1b72798ad10208f
#
_cell.length_a   1.000
_cell.length_b   1.000
_cell.length_c   1.000
_cell.angle_alpha   90.00
_cell.angle_beta   90.00
_cell.angle_gamma   90.00
#
_symmetry.space_group_name_H-M   'P 1'
#
loop_
_entity.id
_entity.type
_entity.pdbx_description
1 polymer ?
#
loop_
_entity_poly.entity_id
_entity_poly.type
_entity_poly.pdbx_seq_one_letter_code
_entity_poly.pdbx_strand_id
1 'polypeptide(L)'
;MYRCYRLLLRRNPDPTGYRAYADKVADGITVEELVGYFLGSPEWITRGLYRAAGDAHLERVDTADVSLYVIKSDPVVGRELLASRAYEPHVTDRLRQFLVPGGVFVDIGANIGYYTLLAARRLGREGRVIAFEPNPVSLKVLLLNTAPEGDTIRVYPFAVSDREGFLSLMRIVSIASSKHVAEDELRYPSDVGLTYAVRLDDVLRDEPRIDVLKCDIDGHDYRAIQGGLATLARTRPVVFAEFNPGTLRSFSEIDPVEYLRLFVGLDYRMTVLLRHAESAACGQDVGRVLALLETSRLEQVDLMLTPGA
;
A
#
# COMPACT_ATOMS: atom_id res chain seq x y z
N MET A 1 -5.77 21.66 8.63
CA MET A 1 -7.23 21.59 8.69
C MET A 1 -7.93 22.16 7.46
N TYR A 2 -7.83 23.46 7.09
CA TYR A 2 -8.44 24.03 5.89
C TYR A 2 -8.14 23.19 4.64
N ARG A 3 -6.89 22.72 4.50
CA ARG A 3 -6.46 21.82 3.41
C ARG A 3 -7.21 20.49 3.45
N CYS A 4 -7.47 19.89 4.61
CA CYS A 4 -8.26 18.65 4.69
C CYS A 4 -9.69 18.83 4.17
N TYR A 5 -10.35 19.95 4.49
CA TYR A 5 -11.67 20.26 3.92
C TYR A 5 -11.63 20.35 2.40
N ARG A 6 -10.62 21.03 1.83
CA ARG A 6 -10.49 21.20 0.39
C ARG A 6 -10.11 19.91 -0.33
N LEU A 7 -9.18 19.16 0.24
CA LEU A 7 -8.63 17.93 -0.37
C LEU A 7 -9.58 16.74 -0.21
N LEU A 8 -10.06 16.52 1.00
CA LEU A 8 -10.88 15.35 1.31
C LEU A 8 -12.35 15.60 1.01
N LEU A 9 -12.92 16.72 1.45
CA LEU A 9 -14.35 17.03 1.27
C LEU A 9 -14.66 17.89 0.05
N ARG A 10 -13.65 18.30 -0.72
CA ARG A 10 -13.79 19.16 -1.94
C ARG A 10 -14.66 20.40 -1.74
N ARG A 11 -14.60 20.99 -0.55
CA ARG A 11 -15.30 22.24 -0.20
C ARG A 11 -14.51 23.09 0.79
N ASN A 12 -14.95 24.32 0.98
CA ASN A 12 -14.46 25.14 2.09
C ASN A 12 -15.07 24.65 3.42
N PRO A 13 -14.37 24.79 4.55
CA PRO A 13 -14.96 24.53 5.83
C PRO A 13 -16.12 25.50 6.11
N ASP A 14 -17.19 24.98 6.67
CA ASP A 14 -18.20 25.82 7.31
C ASP A 14 -17.73 26.22 8.71
N PRO A 15 -18.28 27.33 9.29
CA PRO A 15 -17.80 27.82 10.58
C PRO A 15 -17.89 26.81 11.73
N THR A 16 -18.88 25.94 11.73
CA THR A 16 -19.12 24.96 12.78
C THR A 16 -18.13 23.78 12.66
N GLY A 17 -18.01 23.23 11.47
CA GLY A 17 -17.07 22.16 11.20
C GLY A 17 -15.62 22.63 11.38
N TYR A 18 -15.30 23.87 10.99
CA TYR A 18 -13.98 24.43 11.21
C TYR A 18 -13.62 24.44 12.71
N ARG A 19 -14.52 24.93 13.57
CA ARG A 19 -14.29 24.98 15.02
C ARG A 19 -14.07 23.59 15.62
N ALA A 20 -14.96 22.64 15.29
CA ALA A 20 -14.88 21.27 15.82
C ALA A 20 -13.53 20.59 15.59
N TYR A 21 -12.88 20.87 14.45
CA TYR A 21 -11.56 20.32 14.15
C TYR A 21 -10.42 21.24 14.59
N ALA A 22 -10.64 22.57 14.68
CA ALA A 22 -9.65 23.51 15.19
C ALA A 22 -9.32 23.23 16.65
N ASP A 23 -10.32 22.93 17.46
CA ASP A 23 -10.14 22.58 18.87
C ASP A 23 -9.29 21.30 19.01
N LYS A 24 -9.57 20.26 18.20
CA LYS A 24 -8.79 19.03 18.18
C LYS A 24 -7.32 19.28 17.79
N VAL A 25 -7.07 20.14 16.80
CA VAL A 25 -5.71 20.51 16.39
C VAL A 25 -5.00 21.29 17.49
N ALA A 26 -5.72 22.17 18.20
CA ALA A 26 -5.19 22.88 19.37
C ALA A 26 -4.82 21.94 20.52
N ASP A 27 -5.58 20.84 20.66
CA ASP A 27 -5.34 19.76 21.64
C ASP A 27 -4.19 18.82 21.23
N GLY A 28 -3.55 19.07 20.08
CA GLY A 28 -2.33 18.40 19.65
C GLY A 28 -2.55 17.07 18.92
N ILE A 29 -3.72 16.84 18.29
CA ILE A 29 -3.91 15.64 17.45
C ILE A 29 -2.92 15.62 16.29
N THR A 30 -2.51 14.43 15.88
CA THR A 30 -1.62 14.22 14.72
C THR A 30 -2.35 14.50 13.40
N VAL A 31 -1.59 14.67 12.32
CA VAL A 31 -2.17 14.83 10.98
C VAL A 31 -2.94 13.57 10.58
N GLU A 32 -2.43 12.39 10.94
CA GLU A 32 -3.05 11.08 10.71
C GLU A 32 -4.43 10.99 11.38
N GLU A 33 -4.49 11.34 12.66
CA GLU A 33 -5.75 11.34 13.40
C GLU A 33 -6.75 12.33 12.80
N LEU A 34 -6.26 13.53 12.42
CA LEU A 34 -7.11 14.54 11.77
C LEU A 34 -7.68 14.01 10.46
N VAL A 35 -6.86 13.41 9.61
CA VAL A 35 -7.30 12.80 8.36
C VAL A 35 -8.26 11.64 8.62
N GLY A 36 -7.99 10.79 9.61
CA GLY A 36 -8.89 9.73 10.06
C GLY A 36 -10.29 10.24 10.42
N TYR A 37 -10.37 11.34 11.16
CA TYR A 37 -11.65 12.00 11.46
C TYR A 37 -12.41 12.47 10.21
N PHE A 38 -11.70 12.99 9.19
CA PHE A 38 -12.34 13.42 7.95
C PHE A 38 -12.85 12.22 7.16
N LEU A 39 -12.07 11.16 7.04
CA LEU A 39 -12.42 9.95 6.27
C LEU A 39 -13.52 9.13 6.97
N GLY A 40 -13.57 9.14 8.30
CA GLY A 40 -14.65 8.52 9.09
C GLY A 40 -15.90 9.40 9.22
N SER A 41 -15.89 10.62 8.68
CA SER A 41 -17.02 11.52 8.83
C SER A 41 -18.24 11.07 8.02
N PRO A 42 -19.48 11.24 8.55
CA PRO A 42 -20.70 10.99 7.77
C PRO A 42 -20.73 11.75 6.45
N GLU A 43 -20.12 12.94 6.40
CA GLU A 43 -20.04 13.75 5.22
C GLU A 43 -19.16 13.12 4.14
N TRP A 44 -18.00 12.58 4.51
CA TRP A 44 -17.16 11.81 3.59
C TRP A 44 -17.91 10.60 3.04
N ILE A 45 -18.56 9.86 3.94
CA ILE A 45 -19.31 8.66 3.61
C ILE A 45 -20.52 8.98 2.71
N THR A 46 -21.27 10.05 2.99
CA THR A 46 -22.53 10.35 2.31
C THR A 46 -22.39 11.20 1.05
N ARG A 47 -21.37 12.06 0.96
CA ARG A 47 -21.17 12.93 -0.23
C ARG A 47 -20.65 12.21 -1.45
N GLY A 48 -20.31 10.93 -1.33
CA GLY A 48 -20.03 10.12 -2.51
C GLY A 48 -18.77 10.53 -3.26
N LEU A 49 -17.74 11.11 -2.62
CA LEU A 49 -16.40 10.70 -2.99
C LEU A 49 -16.35 9.17 -2.98
N TYR A 50 -17.30 8.61 -2.27
CA TYR A 50 -17.76 7.23 -2.27
C TYR A 50 -18.62 6.83 -3.50
N ARG A 51 -19.12 7.74 -4.32
CA ARG A 51 -20.08 7.46 -5.41
C ARG A 51 -19.49 7.23 -6.80
N ALA A 52 -18.17 7.17 -6.94
CA ALA A 52 -17.55 6.96 -8.27
C ALA A 52 -17.71 5.54 -8.81
N ALA A 53 -18.00 4.55 -7.96
CA ALA A 53 -18.47 3.24 -8.39
C ALA A 53 -19.81 2.98 -7.69
N GLY A 54 -20.93 3.13 -8.39
CA GLY A 54 -22.18 2.59 -7.91
C GLY A 54 -22.04 1.07 -7.70
N ASP A 55 -22.85 0.46 -6.82
CA ASP A 55 -22.80 -0.98 -6.51
C ASP A 55 -22.86 -1.90 -7.75
N ALA A 56 -23.39 -1.38 -8.88
CA ALA A 56 -23.41 -2.06 -10.17
C ALA A 56 -22.03 -2.36 -10.78
N HIS A 57 -20.96 -1.71 -10.30
CA HIS A 57 -19.58 -1.92 -10.78
C HIS A 57 -18.75 -2.83 -9.89
N LEU A 58 -19.29 -3.27 -8.75
CA LEU A 58 -18.64 -4.23 -7.87
C LEU A 58 -19.20 -5.63 -8.10
N GLU A 59 -18.36 -6.63 -7.96
CA GLU A 59 -18.75 -8.03 -7.94
C GLU A 59 -18.06 -8.71 -6.76
N ARG A 60 -18.78 -9.58 -6.05
CA ARG A 60 -18.21 -10.39 -4.99
C ARG A 60 -17.54 -11.61 -5.59
N VAL A 61 -16.29 -11.82 -5.21
CA VAL A 61 -15.48 -12.96 -5.62
C VAL A 61 -15.12 -13.77 -4.38
N ASP A 62 -15.36 -15.06 -4.45
CA ASP A 62 -14.87 -16.02 -3.45
C ASP A 62 -13.64 -16.72 -4.03
N THR A 63 -12.51 -16.58 -3.34
CA THR A 63 -11.26 -17.28 -3.62
C THR A 63 -11.07 -18.43 -2.63
N ALA A 64 -10.00 -19.20 -2.76
CA ALA A 64 -9.65 -20.22 -1.76
C ALA A 64 -9.37 -19.62 -0.37
N ASP A 65 -8.93 -18.36 -0.30
CA ASP A 65 -8.49 -17.72 0.94
C ASP A 65 -9.50 -16.75 1.51
N VAL A 66 -10.06 -15.90 0.65
CA VAL A 66 -10.85 -14.74 1.05
C VAL A 66 -12.06 -14.56 0.14
N SER A 67 -13.10 -13.92 0.68
CA SER A 67 -14.23 -13.40 -0.08
C SER A 67 -14.14 -11.88 -0.08
N LEU A 68 -14.16 -11.25 -1.25
CA LEU A 68 -14.01 -9.81 -1.36
C LEU A 68 -14.82 -9.24 -2.53
N TYR A 69 -15.14 -7.96 -2.46
CA TYR A 69 -15.65 -7.21 -3.59
C TYR A 69 -14.52 -6.74 -4.49
N VAL A 70 -14.70 -6.89 -5.79
CA VAL A 70 -13.77 -6.43 -6.82
C VAL A 70 -14.43 -5.40 -7.72
N ILE A 71 -13.63 -4.51 -8.30
CA ILE A 71 -14.08 -3.54 -9.30
C ILE A 71 -14.09 -4.25 -10.66
N LYS A 72 -15.25 -4.45 -11.26
CA LYS A 72 -15.42 -5.18 -12.54
C LYS A 72 -14.64 -4.57 -13.71
N SER A 73 -14.49 -3.27 -13.72
CA SER A 73 -13.75 -2.54 -14.76
C SER A 73 -12.25 -2.43 -14.50
N ASP A 74 -11.76 -2.96 -13.39
CA ASP A 74 -10.32 -2.96 -13.09
C ASP A 74 -9.60 -3.95 -14.04
N PRO A 75 -8.65 -3.45 -14.86
CA PRO A 75 -7.99 -4.26 -15.87
C PRO A 75 -6.90 -5.19 -15.32
N VAL A 76 -6.54 -5.07 -14.05
CA VAL A 76 -5.45 -5.84 -13.41
C VAL A 76 -6.03 -6.75 -12.32
N VAL A 77 -6.18 -6.25 -11.11
CA VAL A 77 -6.58 -7.04 -9.94
C VAL A 77 -8.00 -7.59 -10.08
N GLY A 78 -8.95 -6.72 -10.48
CA GLY A 78 -10.34 -7.12 -10.69
C GLY A 78 -10.48 -8.18 -11.79
N ARG A 79 -9.80 -7.98 -12.92
CA ARG A 79 -9.81 -8.94 -14.04
C ARG A 79 -9.24 -10.31 -13.64
N GLU A 80 -8.10 -10.33 -12.94
CA GLU A 80 -7.45 -11.59 -12.54
C GLU A 80 -8.32 -12.35 -11.55
N LEU A 81 -8.84 -11.69 -10.51
CA LEU A 81 -9.71 -12.30 -9.51
C LEU A 81 -11.03 -12.84 -10.10
N LEU A 82 -11.63 -12.10 -11.04
CA LEU A 82 -12.86 -12.54 -11.71
C LEU A 82 -12.61 -13.76 -12.61
N ALA A 83 -11.48 -13.82 -13.28
CA ALA A 83 -11.17 -14.87 -14.24
C ALA A 83 -10.68 -16.16 -13.56
N SER A 84 -9.80 -16.07 -12.56
CA SER A 84 -9.08 -17.22 -11.99
C SER A 84 -9.52 -17.60 -10.58
N ARG A 85 -10.23 -16.72 -9.87
CA ARG A 85 -10.50 -16.87 -8.43
C ARG A 85 -9.22 -17.00 -7.58
N ALA A 86 -8.13 -16.52 -8.10
CA ALA A 86 -6.83 -16.49 -7.44
C ALA A 86 -6.12 -15.17 -7.80
N TYR A 87 -5.22 -14.73 -6.96
CA TYR A 87 -4.41 -13.55 -7.23
C TYR A 87 -2.94 -13.87 -6.93
N GLU A 88 -2.09 -13.65 -7.92
CA GLU A 88 -0.64 -13.88 -7.84
C GLU A 88 -0.27 -15.17 -7.07
N PRO A 89 -0.64 -16.37 -7.54
CA PRO A 89 -0.48 -17.61 -6.78
C PRO A 89 0.96 -17.85 -6.29
N HIS A 90 1.95 -17.45 -7.08
CA HIS A 90 3.39 -17.59 -6.77
C HIS A 90 3.82 -16.73 -5.57
N VAL A 91 3.22 -15.54 -5.39
CA VAL A 91 3.44 -14.66 -4.22
C VAL A 91 2.57 -15.14 -3.05
N THR A 92 1.28 -15.36 -3.30
CA THR A 92 0.29 -15.76 -2.29
C THR A 92 0.71 -17.03 -1.55
N ASP A 93 1.16 -18.07 -2.28
CA ASP A 93 1.58 -19.34 -1.68
C ASP A 93 2.82 -19.21 -0.79
N ARG A 94 3.73 -18.31 -1.15
CA ARG A 94 4.92 -18.02 -0.34
C ARG A 94 4.58 -17.17 0.87
N LEU A 95 3.80 -16.12 0.68
CA LEU A 95 3.41 -15.22 1.76
C LEU A 95 2.64 -15.95 2.87
N ARG A 96 1.75 -16.88 2.51
CA ARG A 96 1.02 -17.73 3.48
C ARG A 96 1.92 -18.45 4.48
N GLN A 97 3.13 -18.84 4.09
CA GLN A 97 4.05 -19.60 4.93
C GLN A 97 4.60 -18.76 6.10
N PHE A 98 4.57 -17.43 5.97
CA PHE A 98 5.08 -16.49 6.97
C PHE A 98 3.98 -15.83 7.80
N LEU A 99 2.71 -15.98 7.39
CA LEU A 99 1.57 -15.48 8.15
C LEU A 99 1.21 -16.46 9.27
N VAL A 100 1.76 -16.22 10.46
CA VAL A 100 1.54 -17.06 11.64
C VAL A 100 0.53 -16.42 12.60
N PRO A 101 -0.31 -17.19 13.31
CA PRO A 101 -1.27 -16.64 14.27
C PRO A 101 -0.62 -15.68 15.28
N GLY A 102 -1.29 -14.54 15.54
CA GLY A 102 -0.80 -13.49 16.43
C GLY A 102 0.32 -12.62 15.86
N GLY A 103 0.70 -12.82 14.60
CA GLY A 103 1.73 -12.03 13.93
C GLY A 103 1.24 -10.64 13.51
N VAL A 104 2.17 -9.84 12.96
CA VAL A 104 1.92 -8.49 12.44
C VAL A 104 2.31 -8.43 10.96
N PHE A 105 1.36 -8.01 10.13
CA PHE A 105 1.54 -7.81 8.69
C PHE A 105 1.38 -6.34 8.32
N VAL A 106 2.29 -5.83 7.51
CA VAL A 106 2.21 -4.49 6.91
C VAL A 106 2.02 -4.63 5.41
N ASP A 107 0.98 -3.97 4.87
CA ASP A 107 0.57 -4.01 3.46
C ASP A 107 0.66 -2.61 2.85
N ILE A 108 1.70 -2.35 2.06
CA ILE A 108 1.93 -1.08 1.39
C ILE A 108 1.48 -1.21 -0.06
N GLY A 109 0.44 -0.47 -0.44
CA GLY A 109 -0.27 -0.65 -1.69
C GLY A 109 -1.35 -1.73 -1.56
N ALA A 110 -2.15 -1.65 -0.49
CA ALA A 110 -3.15 -2.66 -0.17
C ALA A 110 -4.24 -2.83 -1.24
N ASN A 111 -4.39 -1.86 -2.13
CA ASN A 111 -5.37 -1.85 -3.22
C ASN A 111 -6.78 -2.17 -2.69
N ILE A 112 -7.49 -3.16 -3.25
CA ILE A 112 -8.83 -3.57 -2.77
C ILE A 112 -8.78 -4.54 -1.57
N GLY A 113 -7.60 -4.91 -1.06
CA GLY A 113 -7.41 -5.63 0.20
C GLY A 113 -7.26 -7.14 0.09
N TYR A 114 -6.85 -7.69 -1.03
CA TYR A 114 -6.67 -9.15 -1.14
C TYR A 114 -5.65 -9.68 -0.11
N TYR A 115 -4.44 -9.14 -0.09
CA TYR A 115 -3.40 -9.56 0.87
C TYR A 115 -3.72 -9.13 2.30
N THR A 116 -4.30 -7.96 2.48
CA THR A 116 -4.81 -7.48 3.77
C THR A 116 -5.78 -8.47 4.42
N LEU A 117 -6.78 -8.96 3.67
CA LEU A 117 -7.76 -9.95 4.15
C LEU A 117 -7.14 -11.32 4.36
N LEU A 118 -6.29 -11.77 3.43
CA LEU A 118 -5.55 -13.01 3.57
C LEU A 118 -4.76 -13.03 4.88
N ALA A 119 -4.03 -11.96 5.14
CA ALA A 119 -3.25 -11.81 6.37
C ALA A 119 -4.15 -11.81 7.60
N ALA A 120 -5.21 -11.00 7.64
CA ALA A 120 -6.11 -10.93 8.80
C ALA A 120 -6.67 -12.30 9.18
N ARG A 121 -7.11 -13.09 8.19
CA ARG A 121 -7.64 -14.44 8.43
C ARG A 121 -6.59 -15.42 8.94
N ARG A 122 -5.36 -15.33 8.43
CA ARG A 122 -4.26 -16.21 8.83
C ARG A 122 -3.71 -15.88 10.21
N LEU A 123 -3.60 -14.58 10.51
CA LEU A 123 -3.08 -14.08 11.79
C LEU A 123 -4.09 -14.24 12.93
N GLY A 124 -5.40 -14.28 12.61
CA GLY A 124 -6.47 -14.43 13.59
C GLY A 124 -6.65 -13.17 14.44
N ARG A 125 -7.50 -13.30 15.48
CA ARG A 125 -7.94 -12.16 16.30
C ARG A 125 -6.83 -11.48 17.12
N GLU A 126 -5.76 -12.21 17.42
CA GLU A 126 -4.60 -11.67 18.17
C GLU A 126 -3.55 -11.05 17.23
N GLY A 127 -3.69 -11.24 15.92
CA GLY A 127 -2.83 -10.64 14.92
C GLY A 127 -3.26 -9.22 14.57
N ARG A 128 -2.37 -8.52 13.87
CA ARG A 128 -2.62 -7.16 13.38
C ARG A 128 -2.20 -7.02 11.94
N VAL A 129 -3.02 -6.27 11.20
CA VAL A 129 -2.73 -5.88 9.83
C VAL A 129 -2.74 -4.37 9.74
N ILE A 130 -1.69 -3.79 9.17
CA ILE A 130 -1.54 -2.36 8.94
C ILE A 130 -1.46 -2.15 7.43
N ALA A 131 -2.49 -1.55 6.85
CA ALA A 131 -2.64 -1.41 5.42
C ALA A 131 -2.57 0.06 4.99
N PHE A 132 -1.82 0.35 3.92
CA PHE A 132 -1.69 1.68 3.34
C PHE A 132 -2.22 1.66 1.91
N GLU A 133 -3.19 2.53 1.62
CA GLU A 133 -3.76 2.67 0.28
C GLU A 133 -4.18 4.12 0.01
N PRO A 134 -3.45 4.86 -0.82
CA PRO A 134 -3.73 6.26 -1.09
C PRO A 134 -4.79 6.51 -2.15
N ASN A 135 -5.05 5.54 -3.04
CA ASN A 135 -5.98 5.71 -4.14
C ASN A 135 -7.43 5.69 -3.61
N PRO A 136 -8.21 6.77 -3.75
CA PRO A 136 -9.53 6.85 -3.15
C PRO A 136 -10.54 5.84 -3.72
N VAL A 137 -10.31 5.31 -4.92
CA VAL A 137 -11.17 4.29 -5.53
C VAL A 137 -10.88 2.92 -4.91
N SER A 138 -9.61 2.52 -4.86
CA SER A 138 -9.18 1.28 -4.21
C SER A 138 -9.45 1.31 -2.71
N LEU A 139 -9.13 2.41 -2.04
CA LEU A 139 -9.37 2.62 -0.61
C LEU A 139 -10.82 2.37 -0.23
N LYS A 140 -11.76 2.85 -1.04
CA LYS A 140 -13.19 2.62 -0.80
C LYS A 140 -13.52 1.14 -0.75
N VAL A 141 -13.02 0.39 -1.73
CA VAL A 141 -13.30 -1.05 -1.82
C VAL A 141 -12.53 -1.80 -0.73
N LEU A 142 -11.31 -1.38 -0.40
CA LEU A 142 -10.55 -1.87 0.75
C LEU A 142 -11.34 -1.75 2.05
N LEU A 143 -11.88 -0.55 2.34
CA LEU A 143 -12.69 -0.32 3.54
C LEU A 143 -13.96 -1.16 3.56
N LEU A 144 -14.62 -1.33 2.42
CA LEU A 144 -15.78 -2.22 2.30
C LEU A 144 -15.41 -3.67 2.59
N ASN A 145 -14.30 -4.13 2.05
CA ASN A 145 -13.82 -5.50 2.18
C ASN A 145 -13.34 -5.81 3.60
N THR A 146 -12.69 -4.85 4.25
CA THR A 146 -12.09 -5.04 5.58
C THR A 146 -13.05 -4.78 6.74
N ALA A 147 -14.17 -4.10 6.51
CA ALA A 147 -15.15 -3.78 7.56
C ALA A 147 -15.60 -4.98 8.43
N PRO A 148 -15.78 -6.21 7.89
CA PRO A 148 -16.17 -7.37 8.69
C PRO A 148 -15.08 -7.87 9.66
N GLU A 149 -13.81 -7.53 9.44
CA GLU A 149 -12.66 -8.04 10.22
C GLU A 149 -12.40 -7.21 11.50
N GLY A 150 -13.11 -6.09 11.68
CA GLY A 150 -13.04 -5.26 12.88
C GLY A 150 -11.66 -4.66 13.14
N ASP A 151 -11.26 -4.63 14.42
CA ASP A 151 -10.03 -3.95 14.88
C ASP A 151 -8.72 -4.68 14.51
N THR A 152 -8.80 -5.86 13.90
CA THR A 152 -7.63 -6.60 13.44
C THR A 152 -6.90 -5.87 12.32
N ILE A 153 -7.61 -5.05 11.53
CA ILE A 153 -7.08 -4.32 10.40
C ILE A 153 -7.15 -2.81 10.65
N ARG A 154 -6.00 -2.15 10.57
CA ARG A 154 -5.89 -0.69 10.56
C ARG A 154 -5.56 -0.22 9.15
N VAL A 155 -6.44 0.56 8.55
CA VAL A 155 -6.25 1.12 7.20
C VAL A 155 -5.82 2.58 7.30
N TYR A 156 -4.70 2.91 6.64
CA TYR A 156 -4.20 4.26 6.48
C TYR A 156 -4.41 4.74 5.04
N PRO A 157 -5.12 5.84 4.83
CA PRO A 157 -5.38 6.41 3.49
C PRO A 157 -4.20 7.26 2.99
N PHE A 158 -2.99 6.79 3.21
CA PHE A 158 -1.76 7.52 2.91
C PHE A 158 -0.91 6.77 1.90
N ALA A 159 -0.18 7.54 1.09
CA ALA A 159 0.98 7.01 0.38
C ALA A 159 2.14 6.81 1.36
N VAL A 160 3.00 5.86 1.06
CA VAL A 160 4.26 5.66 1.79
C VAL A 160 5.41 6.18 0.94
N SER A 161 6.31 6.97 1.53
CA SER A 161 7.44 7.58 0.83
C SER A 161 8.64 7.81 1.76
N ASP A 162 9.74 8.31 1.20
CA ASP A 162 10.96 8.69 1.92
C ASP A 162 10.80 9.97 2.76
N ARG A 163 9.73 10.75 2.52
CA ARG A 163 9.43 12.00 3.22
C ARG A 163 7.93 12.25 3.27
N GLU A 164 7.54 13.03 4.25
CA GLU A 164 6.17 13.53 4.34
C GLU A 164 5.87 14.59 3.29
N GLY A 165 4.61 14.72 2.91
CA GLY A 165 4.15 15.77 2.00
C GLY A 165 2.99 15.36 1.12
N PHE A 166 2.51 16.31 0.32
CA PHE A 166 1.46 16.04 -0.65
C PHE A 166 2.02 15.40 -1.91
N LEU A 167 1.32 14.38 -2.37
CA LEU A 167 1.58 13.71 -3.64
C LEU A 167 0.39 13.91 -4.58
N SER A 168 0.70 14.16 -5.84
CA SER A 168 -0.24 14.09 -6.94
C SER A 168 -0.38 12.63 -7.39
N LEU A 169 -1.59 12.09 -7.33
CA LEU A 169 -1.89 10.76 -7.86
C LEU A 169 -2.35 10.89 -9.30
N MET A 170 -1.64 10.29 -10.24
CA MET A 170 -2.13 10.13 -11.61
C MET A 170 -3.25 9.09 -11.62
N ARG A 171 -4.32 9.43 -12.34
CA ARG A 171 -5.56 8.65 -12.36
C ARG A 171 -5.45 7.45 -13.31
N ILE A 172 -5.01 6.31 -12.76
CA ILE A 172 -5.24 5.01 -13.40
C ILE A 172 -6.00 4.16 -12.37
N VAL A 173 -7.00 3.40 -12.80
CA VAL A 173 -7.99 2.76 -11.90
C VAL A 173 -7.33 1.82 -10.88
N SER A 174 -6.23 1.18 -11.23
CA SER A 174 -5.49 0.24 -10.37
C SER A 174 -4.00 0.55 -10.25
N ILE A 175 -3.48 1.51 -11.01
CA ILE A 175 -2.07 1.90 -10.99
C ILE A 175 -2.01 3.38 -10.60
N ALA A 176 -1.34 3.72 -9.52
CA ALA A 176 -1.17 5.09 -9.09
C ALA A 176 0.29 5.49 -9.19
N SER A 177 0.67 6.23 -10.23
CA SER A 177 1.93 6.94 -10.17
C SER A 177 1.76 8.23 -9.36
N SER A 178 2.73 8.58 -8.53
CA SER A 178 2.67 9.75 -7.69
C SER A 178 3.91 10.64 -7.83
N LYS A 179 3.73 11.95 -7.72
CA LYS A 179 4.80 12.93 -7.69
C LYS A 179 4.58 13.88 -6.52
N HIS A 180 5.64 14.17 -5.76
CA HIS A 180 5.58 15.23 -4.76
C HIS A 180 5.24 16.58 -5.41
N VAL A 181 4.26 17.27 -4.84
CA VAL A 181 3.73 18.53 -5.36
C VAL A 181 4.20 19.68 -4.48
N ALA A 182 4.76 20.72 -5.07
CA ALA A 182 5.13 21.93 -4.35
C ALA A 182 3.87 22.70 -3.88
N GLU A 183 3.98 23.48 -2.79
CA GLU A 183 2.82 24.17 -2.19
C GLU A 183 2.13 25.15 -3.15
N ASP A 184 2.85 25.73 -4.08
CA ASP A 184 2.33 26.64 -5.11
C ASP A 184 1.56 25.91 -6.22
N GLU A 185 1.93 24.68 -6.54
CA GLU A 185 1.20 23.82 -7.50
C GLU A 185 -0.15 23.35 -6.95
N LEU A 186 -0.36 23.35 -5.64
CA LEU A 186 -1.64 23.01 -5.00
C LEU A 186 -2.77 24.00 -5.30
N ARG A 187 -2.48 25.17 -5.88
CA ARG A 187 -3.47 26.21 -6.18
C ARG A 187 -4.39 25.89 -7.38
N TYR A 188 -3.91 25.01 -8.26
CA TYR A 188 -4.64 24.60 -9.47
C TYR A 188 -4.60 23.08 -9.62
N PRO A 189 -5.42 22.32 -8.84
CA PRO A 189 -5.50 20.89 -9.05
C PRO A 189 -6.12 20.65 -10.43
N SER A 190 -5.31 20.21 -11.37
CA SER A 190 -5.78 19.50 -12.55
C SER A 190 -6.54 18.23 -12.10
N ASP A 191 -7.16 17.47 -13.00
CA ASP A 191 -7.96 16.26 -12.72
C ASP A 191 -7.25 15.12 -11.98
N VAL A 192 -6.18 15.43 -11.27
CA VAL A 192 -5.29 14.56 -10.52
C VAL A 192 -5.73 14.53 -9.06
N GLY A 193 -5.84 13.35 -8.51
CA GLY A 193 -6.08 13.17 -7.08
C GLY A 193 -4.87 13.63 -6.26
N LEU A 194 -5.11 14.21 -5.09
CA LEU A 194 -4.08 14.52 -4.12
C LEU A 194 -4.16 13.53 -2.95
N THR A 195 -3.02 13.04 -2.52
CA THR A 195 -2.88 12.26 -1.29
C THR A 195 -1.77 12.83 -0.41
N TYR A 196 -1.70 12.38 0.82
CA TYR A 196 -0.60 12.70 1.72
C TYR A 196 0.33 11.49 1.84
N ALA A 197 1.63 11.74 1.79
CA ALA A 197 2.65 10.73 2.00
C ALA A 197 3.18 10.79 3.43
N VAL A 198 3.43 9.61 3.99
CA VAL A 198 4.04 9.41 5.30
C VAL A 198 5.30 8.56 5.19
N ARG A 199 6.18 8.65 6.18
CA ARG A 199 7.30 7.73 6.33
C ARG A 199 6.89 6.56 7.21
N LEU A 200 7.27 5.35 6.82
CA LEU A 200 7.02 4.16 7.67
C LEU A 200 7.67 4.28 9.04
N ASP A 201 8.87 4.83 9.10
CA ASP A 201 9.62 5.03 10.35
C ASP A 201 8.88 5.90 11.36
N ASP A 202 8.01 6.81 10.89
CA ASP A 202 7.21 7.67 11.75
C ASP A 202 5.91 7.01 12.18
N VAL A 203 5.19 6.39 11.24
CA VAL A 203 3.90 5.72 11.52
C VAL A 203 4.08 4.45 12.34
N LEU A 204 5.16 3.69 12.10
CA LEU A 204 5.43 2.39 12.75
C LEU A 204 6.47 2.48 13.86
N ARG A 205 6.77 3.69 14.35
CA ARG A 205 7.78 3.94 15.39
C ARG A 205 7.57 3.07 16.62
N ASP A 206 6.34 3.00 17.09
CA ASP A 206 5.95 2.31 18.31
C ASP A 206 5.50 0.85 18.06
N GLU A 207 5.55 0.39 16.81
CA GLU A 207 5.22 -1.00 16.48
C GLU A 207 6.41 -1.90 16.81
N PRO A 208 6.34 -2.72 17.88
CA PRO A 208 7.50 -3.45 18.39
C PRO A 208 7.91 -4.62 17.50
N ARG A 209 6.99 -5.13 16.68
CA ARG A 209 7.17 -6.34 15.88
C ARG A 209 6.46 -6.19 14.54
N ILE A 210 7.13 -6.54 13.48
CA ILE A 210 6.55 -6.76 12.15
C ILE A 210 7.13 -8.09 11.65
N ASP A 211 6.28 -9.04 11.32
CA ASP A 211 6.71 -10.36 10.84
C ASP A 211 6.83 -10.40 9.33
N VAL A 212 5.87 -9.77 8.65
CA VAL A 212 5.83 -9.71 7.20
C VAL A 212 5.47 -8.30 6.74
N LEU A 213 6.15 -7.83 5.71
CA LEU A 213 5.85 -6.58 5.03
C LEU A 213 5.71 -6.85 3.53
N LYS A 214 4.61 -6.41 2.91
CA LYS A 214 4.47 -6.35 1.45
C LYS A 214 4.58 -4.90 1.00
N CYS A 215 5.36 -4.65 -0.05
CA CYS A 215 5.47 -3.36 -0.72
C CYS A 215 5.31 -3.56 -2.22
N ASP A 216 4.26 -2.98 -2.79
CA ASP A 216 3.91 -3.11 -4.19
C ASP A 216 3.12 -1.86 -4.59
N ILE A 217 3.84 -0.86 -5.06
CA ILE A 217 3.34 0.49 -5.33
C ILE A 217 3.87 1.09 -6.63
N ASP A 218 3.99 0.22 -7.64
CA ASP A 218 4.23 0.61 -9.03
C ASP A 218 5.46 1.52 -9.24
N GLY A 219 6.61 1.14 -8.62
CA GLY A 219 7.90 1.82 -8.82
C GLY A 219 8.20 2.96 -7.82
N HIS A 220 7.31 3.24 -6.89
CA HIS A 220 7.60 4.10 -5.72
C HIS A 220 8.19 3.32 -4.54
N ASP A 221 8.34 2.01 -4.69
CA ASP A 221 8.82 1.04 -3.72
C ASP A 221 10.15 1.46 -3.08
N TYR A 222 11.09 1.96 -3.89
CA TYR A 222 12.37 2.45 -3.40
C TYR A 222 12.20 3.54 -2.33
N ARG A 223 11.34 4.54 -2.61
CA ARG A 223 11.09 5.65 -1.69
C ARG A 223 10.37 5.19 -0.43
N ALA A 224 9.41 4.25 -0.57
CA ALA A 224 8.73 3.67 0.58
C ALA A 224 9.69 2.91 1.49
N ILE A 225 10.55 2.07 0.92
CA ILE A 225 11.58 1.33 1.68
C ILE A 225 12.58 2.28 2.31
N GLN A 226 13.02 3.35 1.61
CA GLN A 226 13.87 4.39 2.22
C GLN A 226 13.23 5.07 3.43
N GLY A 227 11.93 5.36 3.37
CA GLY A 227 11.17 5.92 4.49
C GLY A 227 10.95 4.95 5.65
N GLY A 228 11.33 3.69 5.52
CA GLY A 228 11.16 2.60 6.48
C GLY A 228 12.45 1.90 6.92
N LEU A 229 13.63 2.45 6.61
CA LEU A 229 14.91 1.77 6.88
C LEU A 229 15.13 1.46 8.36
N ALA A 230 14.78 2.38 9.27
CA ALA A 230 14.92 2.15 10.70
C ALA A 230 13.92 1.10 11.19
N THR A 231 12.70 1.09 10.66
CA THR A 231 11.69 0.07 10.95
C THR A 231 12.15 -1.31 10.48
N LEU A 232 12.64 -1.44 9.24
CA LEU A 232 13.17 -2.69 8.70
C LEU A 232 14.39 -3.20 9.48
N ALA A 233 15.30 -2.31 9.84
CA ALA A 233 16.48 -2.68 10.64
C ALA A 233 16.10 -3.18 12.05
N ARG A 234 15.08 -2.57 12.66
CA ARG A 234 14.60 -2.90 14.01
C ARG A 234 13.77 -4.17 14.06
N THR A 235 12.82 -4.34 13.14
CA THR A 235 11.83 -5.44 13.19
C THR A 235 12.21 -6.63 12.31
N ARG A 236 13.08 -6.44 11.32
CA ARG A 236 13.61 -7.47 10.41
C ARG A 236 12.52 -8.40 9.83
N PRO A 237 11.45 -7.87 9.23
CA PRO A 237 10.37 -8.67 8.69
C PRO A 237 10.83 -9.47 7.46
N VAL A 238 10.11 -10.52 7.10
CA VAL A 238 10.17 -11.03 5.72
C VAL A 238 9.48 -10.01 4.83
N VAL A 239 10.15 -9.57 3.75
CA VAL A 239 9.61 -8.57 2.84
C VAL A 239 9.23 -9.22 1.51
N PHE A 240 8.02 -8.93 1.03
CA PHE A 240 7.57 -9.23 -0.32
C PHE A 240 7.49 -7.92 -1.09
N ALA A 241 8.17 -7.83 -2.23
CA ALA A 241 8.27 -6.59 -2.97
C ALA A 241 8.29 -6.83 -4.48
N GLU A 242 7.70 -5.91 -5.25
CA GLU A 242 7.85 -5.89 -6.69
C GLU A 242 9.22 -5.31 -7.09
N PHE A 243 9.84 -5.89 -8.09
CA PHE A 243 11.02 -5.35 -8.75
C PHE A 243 10.73 -5.12 -10.23
N ASN A 244 10.43 -3.89 -10.58
CA ASN A 244 10.20 -3.43 -11.94
C ASN A 244 11.21 -2.32 -12.29
N PRO A 245 12.28 -2.64 -13.05
CA PRO A 245 13.30 -1.64 -13.39
C PRO A 245 12.76 -0.45 -14.19
N GLY A 246 11.72 -0.64 -15.00
CA GLY A 246 11.11 0.42 -15.80
C GLY A 246 10.42 1.47 -14.95
N THR A 247 9.58 1.03 -14.03
CA THR A 247 8.83 1.91 -13.12
C THR A 247 9.76 2.56 -12.08
N LEU A 248 10.76 1.84 -11.56
CA LEU A 248 11.77 2.40 -10.65
C LEU A 248 12.55 3.56 -11.29
N ARG A 249 12.96 3.42 -12.56
CA ARG A 249 13.60 4.53 -13.30
C ARG A 249 12.64 5.70 -13.51
N SER A 250 11.39 5.40 -13.86
CA SER A 250 10.40 6.43 -14.24
C SER A 250 9.86 7.19 -13.04
N PHE A 251 9.60 6.52 -11.90
CA PHE A 251 8.89 7.11 -10.77
C PHE A 251 9.78 7.38 -9.55
N SER A 252 10.71 6.47 -9.24
CA SER A 252 11.71 6.73 -8.20
C SER A 252 12.92 7.49 -8.70
N GLU A 253 13.13 7.58 -10.02
CA GLU A 253 14.25 8.29 -10.67
C GLU A 253 15.63 7.76 -10.23
N ILE A 254 15.76 6.44 -10.06
CA ILE A 254 16.97 5.77 -9.60
C ILE A 254 17.46 4.70 -10.59
N ASP A 255 18.71 4.28 -10.44
CA ASP A 255 19.16 3.01 -11.00
C ASP A 255 18.48 1.87 -10.21
N PRO A 256 17.75 0.94 -10.88
CA PRO A 256 17.08 -0.16 -10.20
C PRO A 256 17.99 -1.03 -9.32
N VAL A 257 19.27 -1.08 -9.60
CA VAL A 257 20.28 -1.76 -8.78
C VAL A 257 20.34 -1.16 -7.36
N GLU A 258 20.10 0.14 -7.21
CA GLU A 258 20.10 0.79 -5.89
C GLU A 258 18.97 0.27 -5.00
N TYR A 259 17.81 -0.04 -5.59
CA TYR A 259 16.71 -0.66 -4.84
C TYR A 259 17.12 -2.01 -4.23
N LEU A 260 17.73 -2.88 -5.02
CA LEU A 260 18.23 -4.17 -4.52
C LEU A 260 19.34 -4.01 -3.48
N ARG A 261 20.21 -3.00 -3.67
CA ARG A 261 21.30 -2.69 -2.73
C ARG A 261 20.81 -2.22 -1.36
N LEU A 262 19.62 -1.58 -1.26
CA LEU A 262 19.05 -1.25 0.04
C LEU A 262 18.87 -2.50 0.90
N PHE A 263 18.34 -3.56 0.33
CA PHE A 263 18.12 -4.82 1.04
C PHE A 263 19.42 -5.55 1.36
N VAL A 264 20.39 -5.52 0.43
CA VAL A 264 21.73 -6.06 0.70
C VAL A 264 22.40 -5.30 1.86
N GLY A 265 22.27 -3.96 1.91
CA GLY A 265 22.80 -3.13 2.98
C GLY A 265 22.16 -3.39 4.35
N LEU A 266 20.91 -3.88 4.37
CA LEU A 266 20.19 -4.32 5.55
C LEU A 266 20.39 -5.81 5.87
N ASP A 267 21.33 -6.49 5.19
CA ASP A 267 21.59 -7.92 5.31
C ASP A 267 20.36 -8.80 5.04
N TYR A 268 19.65 -8.53 3.95
CA TYR A 268 18.60 -9.39 3.43
C TYR A 268 19.13 -10.30 2.32
N ARG A 269 18.51 -11.46 2.19
CA ARG A 269 18.73 -12.43 1.11
C ARG A 269 17.53 -12.43 0.18
N MET A 270 17.78 -12.31 -1.11
CA MET A 270 16.78 -12.23 -2.16
C MET A 270 16.43 -13.60 -2.72
N THR A 271 15.15 -13.85 -2.94
CA THR A 271 14.60 -14.95 -3.73
C THR A 271 13.66 -14.38 -4.76
N VAL A 272 13.90 -14.67 -6.03
CA VAL A 272 12.98 -14.29 -7.12
C VAL A 272 11.82 -15.29 -7.17
N LEU A 273 10.60 -14.80 -7.10
CA LEU A 273 9.37 -15.59 -7.23
C LEU A 273 8.92 -15.57 -8.70
N LEU A 274 8.94 -16.69 -9.35
CA LEU A 274 8.59 -16.80 -10.76
C LEU A 274 7.15 -17.31 -10.93
N ARG A 275 6.39 -16.70 -11.83
CA ARG A 275 4.95 -17.01 -12.04
C ARG A 275 4.71 -18.44 -12.55
N HIS A 276 5.64 -19.00 -13.30
CA HIS A 276 5.46 -20.29 -13.99
C HIS A 276 6.64 -21.25 -13.80
N ALA A 277 7.50 -21.00 -12.81
CA ALA A 277 8.67 -21.80 -12.50
C ALA A 277 8.95 -21.83 -11.00
N GLU A 278 9.88 -22.68 -10.59
CA GLU A 278 10.36 -22.68 -9.21
C GLU A 278 11.06 -21.36 -8.87
N SER A 279 10.85 -20.90 -7.64
CA SER A 279 11.51 -19.71 -7.11
C SER A 279 13.02 -19.89 -7.08
N ALA A 280 13.75 -18.83 -7.42
CA ALA A 280 15.21 -18.87 -7.51
C ALA A 280 15.86 -18.11 -6.37
N ALA A 281 16.60 -18.79 -5.50
CA ALA A 281 17.39 -18.16 -4.46
C ALA A 281 18.60 -17.44 -5.06
N CYS A 282 18.70 -16.13 -4.80
CA CYS A 282 19.77 -15.27 -5.26
C CYS A 282 20.73 -14.86 -4.13
N GLY A 283 20.35 -15.05 -2.88
CA GLY A 283 21.15 -14.55 -1.75
C GLY A 283 21.30 -13.03 -1.80
N GLN A 284 22.51 -12.52 -1.76
CA GLN A 284 22.82 -11.09 -1.90
C GLN A 284 23.35 -10.73 -3.30
N ASP A 285 23.26 -11.65 -4.25
CA ASP A 285 23.75 -11.46 -5.61
C ASP A 285 22.73 -10.69 -6.47
N VAL A 286 22.91 -9.39 -6.56
CA VAL A 286 22.12 -8.48 -7.38
C VAL A 286 22.21 -8.83 -8.88
N GLY A 287 23.39 -9.23 -9.35
CA GLY A 287 23.58 -9.63 -10.76
C GLY A 287 22.73 -10.84 -11.14
N ARG A 288 22.56 -11.79 -10.23
CA ARG A 288 21.69 -12.95 -10.43
C ARG A 288 20.21 -12.60 -10.54
N VAL A 289 19.73 -11.62 -9.74
CA VAL A 289 18.35 -11.11 -9.86
C VAL A 289 18.12 -10.50 -11.24
N LEU A 290 19.06 -9.66 -11.71
CA LEU A 290 18.97 -9.02 -13.03
C LEU A 290 19.02 -10.05 -14.17
N ALA A 291 19.90 -11.03 -14.09
CA ALA A 291 19.99 -12.11 -15.09
C ALA A 291 18.70 -12.95 -15.16
N LEU A 292 18.06 -13.22 -14.03
CA LEU A 292 16.78 -13.93 -13.99
C LEU A 292 15.65 -13.10 -14.62
N LEU A 293 15.59 -11.80 -14.35
CA LEU A 293 14.63 -10.90 -14.99
C LEU A 293 14.82 -10.89 -16.52
N GLU A 294 16.05 -10.74 -16.98
CA GLU A 294 16.39 -10.71 -18.42
C GLU A 294 16.03 -12.05 -19.11
N THR A 295 16.40 -13.16 -18.50
CA THR A 295 16.14 -14.50 -19.07
C THR A 295 14.66 -14.87 -19.05
N SER A 296 13.90 -14.38 -18.08
CA SER A 296 12.44 -14.59 -17.98
C SER A 296 11.67 -13.82 -19.06
N ARG A 297 12.28 -12.81 -19.67
CA ARG A 297 11.63 -11.85 -20.59
C ARG A 297 10.42 -11.13 -19.98
N LEU A 298 10.39 -11.01 -18.67
CA LEU A 298 9.39 -10.26 -17.94
C LEU A 298 9.86 -8.82 -17.74
N GLU A 299 8.93 -7.90 -17.64
CA GLU A 299 9.24 -6.50 -17.30
C GLU A 299 9.51 -6.33 -15.80
N GLN A 300 8.97 -7.26 -14.99
CA GLN A 300 9.06 -7.25 -13.53
C GLN A 300 9.10 -8.68 -12.96
N VAL A 301 9.60 -8.78 -11.75
CA VAL A 301 9.56 -10.00 -10.92
C VAL A 301 9.19 -9.66 -9.48
N ASP A 302 8.57 -10.61 -8.80
CA ASP A 302 8.33 -10.50 -7.37
C ASP A 302 9.52 -11.05 -6.59
N LEU A 303 9.87 -10.37 -5.51
CA LEU A 303 10.95 -10.74 -4.61
C LEU A 303 10.40 -11.14 -3.25
N MET A 304 10.92 -12.23 -2.72
CA MET A 304 10.87 -12.53 -1.30
C MET A 304 12.25 -12.26 -0.70
N LEU A 305 12.28 -11.42 0.30
CA LEU A 305 13.48 -10.93 0.95
C LEU A 305 13.45 -11.40 2.41
N THR A 306 14.40 -12.24 2.78
CA THR A 306 14.51 -12.79 4.14
C THR A 306 15.71 -12.22 4.86
N PRO A 307 15.58 -11.84 6.16
CA PRO A 307 16.71 -11.37 6.93
C PRO A 307 17.85 -12.39 6.92
N GLY A 308 19.10 -11.91 6.84
CA GLY A 308 20.27 -12.72 7.14
C GLY A 308 20.26 -13.24 8.59
N ALA A 309 21.00 -14.29 8.86
CA ALA A 309 21.06 -14.93 10.17
C ALA A 309 21.73 -14.04 11.23
#